data_c29ca22d24cd50296a276655e13b0994
#
_entry.id   c29ca22d24cd50296a276655e13b0994
#
_cell.length_a   1.000
_cell.length_b   1.000
_cell.length_c   1.000
_cell.angle_alpha   90.00
_cell.angle_beta   90.00
_cell.angle_gamma   90.00
#
_symmetry.space_group_name_H-M   'P 1'
#
loop_
_entity.id
_entity.type
_entity.pdbx_description
1 polymer ?
#
loop_
_entity_poly.entity_id
_entity_poly.type
_entity_poly.pdbx_seq_one_letter_code
_entity_poly.pdbx_strand_id
1 'polypeptide(L)'
;MVCLKDNRALPAAFFAVLLLVTNISITHAAGDAIPPKKQAWTTNGLFGSFDRKQLKRGWQVYDEVCSSCHSIRLIYYRNLAEIGFSKAEIKEITADVEVVAGPNDEGETHEDGEPIMRPAKPFDKIASPYPNEQASRAANGGALPPDLSLITKARINGANYLHALLTGYKDAPANFKLSADMHYNPYFPGSQIAMAAPLSDDGVEYNDCLLYTSPSPR
;
A
#
# COMPACT_ATOMS: atom_id res chain seq x y z
N MET A 1 3.98 52.20 -58.17
CA MET A 1 4.81 52.39 -56.98
C MET A 1 4.32 51.36 -55.95
N VAL A 2 4.95 50.17 -55.90
CA VAL A 2 4.52 49.06 -55.05
C VAL A 2 5.48 49.04 -53.83
N CYS A 3 4.91 49.29 -52.66
CA CYS A 3 5.64 49.31 -51.40
C CYS A 3 5.87 47.84 -50.92
N LEU A 4 7.09 47.38 -51.00
CA LEU A 4 7.52 46.11 -50.43
C LEU A 4 7.55 46.21 -48.89
N LYS A 5 6.66 45.50 -48.22
CA LYS A 5 6.56 45.42 -46.78
C LYS A 5 7.64 44.44 -46.29
N ASP A 6 8.55 44.94 -45.47
CA ASP A 6 9.71 44.23 -44.93
C ASP A 6 9.28 43.07 -43.99
N ASN A 7 9.49 41.82 -44.41
CA ASN A 7 9.12 40.60 -43.69
C ASN A 7 10.25 40.09 -42.76
N ARG A 8 11.02 41.01 -42.16
CA ARG A 8 12.17 40.64 -41.29
C ARG A 8 11.82 40.33 -39.83
N ALA A 9 10.55 40.50 -39.42
CA ALA A 9 10.14 40.28 -38.03
C ALA A 9 9.71 38.82 -37.72
N LEU A 10 9.40 37.97 -38.71
CA LEU A 10 8.96 36.60 -38.50
C LEU A 10 10.03 35.63 -37.93
N PRO A 11 11.30 35.67 -38.37
CA PRO A 11 12.29 34.70 -37.84
C PRO A 11 12.71 35.01 -36.39
N ALA A 12 12.67 36.25 -35.95
CA ALA A 12 13.03 36.61 -34.59
C ALA A 12 12.00 36.13 -33.55
N ALA A 13 10.70 36.20 -33.89
CA ALA A 13 9.62 35.69 -33.03
C ALA A 13 9.64 34.16 -32.89
N PHE A 14 9.97 33.47 -34.01
CA PHE A 14 10.07 31.99 -33.99
C PHE A 14 11.26 31.50 -33.15
N PHE A 15 12.39 32.19 -33.17
CA PHE A 15 13.56 31.91 -32.36
C PHE A 15 13.30 32.19 -30.86
N ALA A 16 12.55 33.23 -30.53
CA ALA A 16 12.19 33.55 -29.13
C ALA A 16 11.24 32.51 -28.54
N VAL A 17 10.30 31.97 -29.31
CA VAL A 17 9.41 30.88 -28.86
C VAL A 17 10.17 29.58 -28.69
N LEU A 18 11.15 29.26 -29.57
CA LEU A 18 11.97 28.07 -29.46
C LEU A 18 12.87 28.08 -28.23
N LEU A 19 13.39 29.25 -27.80
CA LEU A 19 14.19 29.43 -26.60
C LEU A 19 13.37 29.33 -25.29
N LEU A 20 12.07 29.63 -25.32
CA LEU A 20 11.20 29.47 -24.15
C LEU A 20 10.84 28.01 -23.86
N VAL A 21 10.86 27.13 -24.86
CA VAL A 21 10.52 25.70 -24.69
C VAL A 21 11.67 24.89 -24.12
N THR A 22 12.91 25.37 -24.16
CA THR A 22 14.12 24.62 -23.71
C THR A 22 14.40 24.68 -22.21
N ASN A 23 13.62 25.45 -21.42
CA ASN A 23 13.78 25.54 -19.98
C ASN A 23 12.76 24.70 -19.20
N ILE A 24 12.35 23.53 -19.71
CA ILE A 24 11.64 22.55 -18.90
C ILE A 24 12.68 21.86 -18.01
N SER A 25 12.96 22.49 -16.88
CA SER A 25 13.65 21.80 -15.78
C SER A 25 12.77 20.64 -15.34
N ILE A 26 13.19 19.42 -15.64
CA ILE A 26 12.58 18.22 -15.06
C ILE A 26 12.91 18.27 -13.57
N THR A 27 12.01 18.87 -12.79
CA THR A 27 12.08 18.76 -11.34
C THR A 27 11.80 17.31 -10.97
N HIS A 28 12.82 16.55 -10.62
CA HIS A 28 12.67 15.30 -9.91
C HIS A 28 12.07 15.61 -8.53
N ALA A 29 10.74 15.61 -8.44
CA ALA A 29 10.01 15.81 -7.19
C ALA A 29 10.04 14.57 -6.27
N ALA A 30 10.66 13.47 -6.71
CA ALA A 30 10.93 12.30 -5.87
C ALA A 30 12.37 12.39 -5.40
N GLY A 31 12.59 12.62 -4.08
CA GLY A 31 13.90 12.45 -3.49
C GLY A 31 14.52 11.10 -3.88
N ASP A 32 15.84 11.02 -3.91
CA ASP A 32 16.64 9.87 -4.39
C ASP A 32 16.43 8.62 -3.52
N ALA A 33 15.25 7.96 -3.68
CA ALA A 33 15.02 6.64 -3.10
C ALA A 33 15.95 5.60 -3.75
N ILE A 34 16.55 4.76 -2.92
CA ILE A 34 17.40 3.67 -3.41
C ILE A 34 16.52 2.66 -4.19
N PRO A 35 16.91 2.28 -5.42
CA PRO A 35 16.16 1.26 -6.16
C PRO A 35 16.18 -0.08 -5.39
N PRO A 36 15.04 -0.77 -5.27
CA PRO A 36 14.98 -2.05 -4.57
C PRO A 36 15.75 -3.13 -5.32
N LYS A 37 16.42 -4.01 -4.56
CA LYS A 37 17.05 -5.20 -5.15
C LYS A 37 16.01 -6.14 -5.73
N LYS A 38 16.30 -6.72 -6.87
CA LYS A 38 15.46 -7.77 -7.47
C LYS A 38 15.51 -9.02 -6.59
N GLN A 39 14.35 -9.54 -6.25
CA GLN A 39 14.20 -10.79 -5.52
C GLN A 39 13.85 -11.93 -6.49
N ALA A 40 14.24 -13.15 -6.14
CA ALA A 40 13.88 -14.36 -6.87
C ALA A 40 12.48 -14.84 -6.44
N TRP A 41 11.43 -14.18 -6.95
CA TRP A 41 10.05 -14.60 -6.66
C TRP A 41 9.68 -15.86 -7.43
N THR A 42 9.09 -16.84 -6.74
CA THR A 42 8.55 -18.07 -7.38
C THR A 42 7.43 -17.77 -8.39
N THR A 43 6.82 -16.60 -8.28
CA THR A 43 5.77 -16.11 -9.17
C THR A 43 6.30 -15.48 -10.46
N ASN A 44 7.62 -15.32 -10.61
CA ASN A 44 8.22 -14.72 -11.77
C ASN A 44 8.33 -15.73 -12.95
N GLY A 45 8.25 -15.18 -14.17
CA GLY A 45 8.43 -15.93 -15.39
C GLY A 45 7.19 -16.63 -15.90
N LEU A 46 7.33 -17.34 -17.01
CA LEU A 46 6.21 -17.96 -17.74
C LEU A 46 5.53 -19.10 -16.94
N PHE A 47 6.28 -19.77 -16.08
CA PHE A 47 5.82 -20.87 -15.22
C PHE A 47 5.77 -20.47 -13.74
N GLY A 48 5.68 -19.18 -13.45
CA GLY A 48 5.57 -18.69 -12.07
C GLY A 48 4.33 -19.24 -11.38
N SER A 49 4.48 -19.62 -10.12
CA SER A 49 3.39 -20.17 -9.31
C SER A 49 3.37 -19.56 -7.92
N PHE A 50 2.19 -19.53 -7.31
CA PHE A 50 2.00 -19.13 -5.93
C PHE A 50 1.99 -20.35 -5.00
N ASP A 51 2.78 -20.32 -3.95
CA ASP A 51 2.68 -21.28 -2.85
C ASP A 51 1.54 -20.86 -1.92
N ARG A 52 0.48 -21.68 -1.88
CA ARG A 52 -0.71 -21.41 -1.06
C ARG A 52 -0.42 -21.36 0.44
N LYS A 53 0.55 -22.14 0.93
CA LYS A 53 0.94 -22.06 2.34
C LYS A 53 1.61 -20.73 2.66
N GLN A 54 2.48 -20.26 1.76
CA GLN A 54 3.11 -18.95 1.88
C GLN A 54 2.06 -17.82 1.82
N LEU A 55 1.04 -17.96 0.96
CA LEU A 55 -0.05 -16.97 0.89
C LEU A 55 -0.90 -16.95 2.15
N LYS A 56 -1.18 -18.11 2.77
CA LYS A 56 -1.88 -18.19 4.07
C LYS A 56 -1.08 -17.49 5.17
N ARG A 57 0.24 -17.72 5.25
CA ARG A 57 1.10 -16.98 6.19
C ARG A 57 1.10 -15.48 5.91
N GLY A 58 1.12 -15.10 4.63
CA GLY A 58 1.01 -13.69 4.24
C GLY A 58 -0.32 -13.06 4.64
N TRP A 59 -1.42 -13.81 4.57
CA TRP A 59 -2.70 -13.38 5.11
C TRP A 59 -2.62 -13.18 6.63
N GLN A 60 -2.03 -14.09 7.37
CA GLN A 60 -1.87 -13.96 8.81
C GLN A 60 -1.08 -12.70 9.18
N VAL A 61 0.02 -12.42 8.48
CA VAL A 61 0.77 -11.15 8.66
C VAL A 61 -0.10 -9.93 8.37
N TYR A 62 -0.91 -9.97 7.31
CA TYR A 62 -1.84 -8.88 7.02
C TYR A 62 -2.85 -8.71 8.17
N ASP A 63 -3.48 -9.78 8.59
CA ASP A 63 -4.55 -9.79 9.57
C ASP A 63 -4.07 -9.32 10.95
N GLU A 64 -2.93 -9.82 11.43
CA GLU A 64 -2.40 -9.51 12.76
C GLU A 64 -1.61 -8.19 12.83
N VAL A 65 -0.99 -7.75 11.72
CA VAL A 65 -0.10 -6.59 11.72
C VAL A 65 -0.64 -5.44 10.87
N CYS A 66 -0.95 -5.69 9.60
CA CYS A 66 -1.22 -4.62 8.64
C CYS A 66 -2.65 -4.09 8.74
N SER A 67 -3.62 -4.96 9.06
CA SER A 67 -5.05 -4.65 9.08
C SER A 67 -5.43 -3.58 10.09
N SER A 68 -4.62 -3.40 11.15
CA SER A 68 -4.81 -2.37 12.16
C SER A 68 -4.76 -0.93 11.61
N CYS A 69 -4.07 -0.74 10.48
CA CYS A 69 -3.90 0.57 9.83
C CYS A 69 -4.33 0.58 8.36
N HIS A 70 -4.19 -0.53 7.64
CA HIS A 70 -4.39 -0.62 6.20
C HIS A 70 -5.62 -1.43 5.82
N SER A 71 -6.43 -0.87 4.93
CA SER A 71 -7.55 -1.59 4.30
C SER A 71 -7.11 -2.37 3.06
N ILE A 72 -7.92 -3.37 2.67
CA ILE A 72 -7.87 -4.07 1.38
C ILE A 72 -9.29 -4.14 0.78
N ARG A 73 -9.89 -2.99 0.53
CA ARG A 73 -11.31 -2.81 0.19
C ARG A 73 -11.80 -3.50 -1.08
N LEU A 74 -10.91 -3.98 -1.94
CA LEU A 74 -11.27 -4.69 -3.17
C LEU A 74 -11.36 -6.21 -2.97
N ILE A 75 -11.02 -6.71 -1.79
CA ILE A 75 -11.00 -8.12 -1.45
C ILE A 75 -12.20 -8.47 -0.56
N TYR A 76 -12.83 -9.60 -0.84
CA TYR A 76 -13.92 -10.18 -0.05
C TYR A 76 -13.39 -11.37 0.74
N TYR A 77 -13.99 -11.69 1.89
CA TYR A 77 -13.60 -12.89 2.66
C TYR A 77 -13.65 -14.17 1.83
N ARG A 78 -14.61 -14.32 0.92
CA ARG A 78 -14.68 -15.48 0.00
C ARG A 78 -13.43 -15.64 -0.88
N ASN A 79 -12.71 -14.55 -1.18
CA ASN A 79 -11.49 -14.62 -2.00
C ASN A 79 -10.34 -15.32 -1.27
N LEU A 80 -10.40 -15.48 0.05
CA LEU A 80 -9.42 -16.27 0.81
C LEU A 80 -9.36 -17.74 0.35
N ALA A 81 -10.44 -18.25 -0.25
CA ALA A 81 -10.44 -19.57 -0.86
C ALA A 81 -9.41 -19.70 -1.99
N GLU A 82 -9.14 -18.63 -2.73
CA GLU A 82 -8.18 -18.62 -3.83
C GLU A 82 -6.75 -18.80 -3.34
N ILE A 83 -6.46 -18.35 -2.12
CA ILE A 83 -5.16 -18.49 -1.47
C ILE A 83 -5.06 -19.74 -0.58
N GLY A 84 -6.08 -20.58 -0.59
CA GLY A 84 -6.03 -21.91 0.00
C GLY A 84 -6.80 -22.12 1.30
N PHE A 85 -7.61 -21.14 1.76
CA PHE A 85 -8.50 -21.33 2.90
C PHE A 85 -9.71 -22.19 2.50
N SER A 86 -10.10 -23.10 3.38
CA SER A 86 -11.34 -23.86 3.26
C SER A 86 -12.55 -22.98 3.61
N LYS A 87 -13.74 -23.43 3.20
CA LYS A 87 -15.00 -22.74 3.56
C LYS A 87 -15.21 -22.68 5.09
N ALA A 88 -14.74 -23.68 5.82
CA ALA A 88 -14.85 -23.73 7.27
C ALA A 88 -13.96 -22.66 7.92
N GLU A 89 -12.68 -22.58 7.52
CA GLU A 89 -11.75 -21.54 7.99
C GLU A 89 -12.27 -20.13 7.67
N ILE A 90 -12.81 -19.90 6.46
CA ILE A 90 -13.37 -18.59 6.11
C ILE A 90 -14.57 -18.24 6.99
N LYS A 91 -15.43 -19.23 7.31
CA LYS A 91 -16.56 -19.00 8.20
C LYS A 91 -16.12 -18.68 9.62
N GLU A 92 -15.07 -19.30 10.10
CA GLU A 92 -14.45 -19.03 11.40
C GLU A 92 -13.88 -17.61 11.44
N ILE A 93 -13.03 -17.23 10.46
CA ILE A 93 -12.48 -15.88 10.34
C ILE A 93 -13.59 -14.82 10.32
N THR A 94 -14.70 -15.06 9.61
CA THR A 94 -15.79 -14.08 9.51
C THR A 94 -16.65 -14.00 10.75
N ALA A 95 -16.69 -15.03 11.59
CA ALA A 95 -17.51 -15.05 12.79
C ALA A 95 -17.05 -14.05 13.86
N ASP A 96 -15.75 -13.80 13.90
CA ASP A 96 -15.10 -12.93 14.89
C ASP A 96 -15.00 -11.45 14.43
N VAL A 97 -15.48 -11.15 13.22
CA VAL A 97 -15.42 -9.80 12.64
C VAL A 97 -16.81 -9.19 12.55
N GLU A 98 -16.96 -7.98 13.06
CA GLU A 98 -18.20 -7.21 12.91
C GLU A 98 -18.13 -6.28 11.70
N VAL A 99 -19.22 -6.20 10.98
CA VAL A 99 -19.41 -5.29 9.85
C VAL A 99 -20.74 -4.56 9.99
N VAL A 100 -20.84 -3.38 9.40
CA VAL A 100 -22.10 -2.63 9.37
C VAL A 100 -23.15 -3.47 8.67
N ALA A 101 -24.28 -3.68 9.35
CA ALA A 101 -25.44 -4.36 8.78
C ALA A 101 -26.12 -3.47 7.74
N GLY A 102 -26.88 -4.10 6.85
CA GLY A 102 -27.90 -3.38 6.08
C GLY A 102 -29.06 -2.96 6.99
N PRO A 103 -30.06 -2.27 6.41
CA PRO A 103 -31.24 -1.91 7.19
C PRO A 103 -31.91 -3.12 7.84
N ASN A 104 -32.44 -2.94 9.04
CA ASN A 104 -33.29 -3.92 9.72
C ASN A 104 -34.66 -4.04 9.03
N ASP A 105 -35.55 -4.86 9.58
CA ASP A 105 -36.90 -5.09 9.00
C ASP A 105 -37.76 -3.80 8.98
N GLU A 106 -37.46 -2.84 9.85
CA GLU A 106 -38.09 -1.52 9.93
C GLU A 106 -37.42 -0.49 8.98
N GLY A 107 -36.34 -0.86 8.30
CA GLY A 107 -35.58 0.01 7.39
C GLY A 107 -34.57 0.92 8.07
N GLU A 108 -34.29 0.72 9.35
CA GLU A 108 -33.32 1.47 10.11
C GLU A 108 -31.90 0.92 9.91
N THR A 109 -30.93 1.82 9.84
CA THR A 109 -29.51 1.48 9.68
C THR A 109 -28.70 1.78 10.96
N HIS A 110 -29.33 2.43 11.93
CA HIS A 110 -28.73 2.81 13.20
C HIS A 110 -29.68 2.46 14.34
N GLU A 111 -29.14 2.07 15.47
CA GLU A 111 -29.84 1.86 16.74
C GLU A 111 -29.11 2.70 17.80
N ASP A 112 -29.84 3.49 18.58
CA ASP A 112 -29.31 4.42 19.57
C ASP A 112 -28.24 5.40 19.03
N GLY A 113 -28.28 5.71 17.72
CA GLY A 113 -27.33 6.60 17.04
C GLY A 113 -26.08 5.93 16.52
N GLU A 114 -25.87 4.64 16.80
CA GLU A 114 -24.75 3.84 16.31
C GLU A 114 -25.18 2.95 15.13
N PRO A 115 -24.30 2.67 14.16
CA PRO A 115 -24.60 1.74 13.08
C PRO A 115 -24.94 0.34 13.61
N ILE A 116 -25.99 -0.27 13.06
CA ILE A 116 -26.32 -1.66 13.38
C ILE A 116 -25.19 -2.56 12.87
N MET A 117 -24.60 -3.35 13.77
CA MET A 117 -23.50 -4.27 13.46
C MET A 117 -24.00 -5.71 13.35
N ARG A 118 -23.30 -6.52 12.58
CA ARG A 118 -23.50 -7.98 12.50
C ARG A 118 -22.18 -8.71 12.26
N PRO A 119 -22.09 -9.99 12.59
CA PRO A 119 -20.97 -10.83 12.16
C PRO A 119 -20.81 -10.80 10.64
N ALA A 120 -19.57 -10.72 10.19
CA ALA A 120 -19.25 -10.76 8.76
C ALA A 120 -19.63 -12.11 8.16
N LYS A 121 -19.79 -12.12 6.86
CA LYS A 121 -20.08 -13.31 6.05
C LYS A 121 -19.10 -13.39 4.89
N PRO A 122 -18.90 -14.56 4.27
CA PRO A 122 -17.94 -14.74 3.18
C PRO A 122 -18.13 -13.79 1.98
N PHE A 123 -19.34 -13.26 1.78
CA PHE A 123 -19.63 -12.30 0.72
C PHE A 123 -19.34 -10.84 1.09
N ASP A 124 -19.02 -10.56 2.35
CA ASP A 124 -18.65 -9.22 2.76
C ASP A 124 -17.19 -8.89 2.34
N LYS A 125 -16.94 -7.62 2.15
CA LYS A 125 -15.56 -7.13 1.98
C LYS A 125 -14.81 -7.27 3.29
N ILE A 126 -13.50 -7.46 3.21
CA ILE A 126 -12.64 -7.44 4.39
C ILE A 126 -12.79 -6.09 5.07
N ALA A 127 -13.03 -6.13 6.38
CA ALA A 127 -13.30 -4.97 7.19
C ALA A 127 -12.15 -3.96 7.11
N SER A 128 -12.50 -2.69 7.02
CA SER A 128 -11.52 -1.61 7.08
C SER A 128 -11.29 -1.17 8.52
N PRO A 129 -10.03 -0.83 8.91
CA PRO A 129 -9.74 -0.43 10.30
C PRO A 129 -10.42 0.88 10.71
N TYR A 130 -10.78 1.72 9.75
CA TYR A 130 -11.38 3.03 10.00
C TYR A 130 -12.62 3.24 9.11
N PRO A 131 -13.64 3.93 9.61
CA PRO A 131 -14.87 4.19 8.85
C PRO A 131 -14.66 5.16 7.69
N ASN A 132 -13.66 6.03 7.76
CA ASN A 132 -13.35 7.03 6.74
C ASN A 132 -11.89 7.51 6.84
N GLU A 133 -11.46 8.31 5.85
CA GLU A 133 -10.09 8.84 5.80
C GLU A 133 -9.77 9.81 6.94
N GLN A 134 -10.73 10.56 7.43
CA GLN A 134 -10.54 11.52 8.52
C GLN A 134 -10.20 10.77 9.81
N ALA A 135 -10.97 9.72 10.14
CA ALA A 135 -10.69 8.86 11.28
C ALA A 135 -9.32 8.17 11.15
N SER A 136 -9.01 7.68 9.94
CA SER A 136 -7.70 7.09 9.64
C SER A 136 -6.55 8.08 9.88
N ARG A 137 -6.66 9.31 9.38
CA ARG A 137 -5.63 10.35 9.61
C ARG A 137 -5.50 10.73 11.08
N ALA A 138 -6.62 10.86 11.78
CA ALA A 138 -6.61 11.20 13.21
C ALA A 138 -5.85 10.14 14.03
N ALA A 139 -6.06 8.85 13.70
CA ALA A 139 -5.40 7.74 14.39
C ALA A 139 -3.92 7.57 14.00
N ASN A 140 -3.48 8.12 12.85
CA ASN A 140 -2.14 7.93 12.30
C ASN A 140 -1.32 9.23 12.22
N GLY A 141 -1.49 10.15 13.17
CA GLY A 141 -0.70 11.38 13.23
C GLY A 141 -0.82 12.28 11.99
N GLY A 142 -1.98 12.26 11.30
CA GLY A 142 -2.24 13.00 10.07
C GLY A 142 -1.87 12.24 8.78
N ALA A 143 -1.11 11.15 8.86
CA ALA A 143 -0.80 10.29 7.73
C ALA A 143 -2.04 9.46 7.31
N LEU A 144 -2.16 9.15 6.02
CA LEU A 144 -3.19 8.25 5.52
C LEU A 144 -2.53 6.94 5.06
N PRO A 145 -2.68 5.84 5.80
CA PRO A 145 -2.26 4.52 5.32
C PRO A 145 -2.99 4.15 4.03
N PRO A 146 -2.27 3.82 2.94
CA PRO A 146 -2.90 3.48 1.68
C PRO A 146 -3.64 2.13 1.75
N ASP A 147 -4.71 1.99 0.96
CA ASP A 147 -5.33 0.69 0.70
C ASP A 147 -4.35 -0.25 -0.01
N LEU A 148 -4.18 -1.47 0.49
CA LEU A 148 -3.19 -2.42 -0.01
C LEU A 148 -3.71 -3.31 -1.14
N SER A 149 -4.98 -3.24 -1.53
CA SER A 149 -5.60 -4.13 -2.53
C SER A 149 -4.81 -4.24 -3.83
N LEU A 150 -4.24 -3.14 -4.31
CA LEU A 150 -3.50 -3.06 -5.56
C LEU A 150 -2.08 -2.49 -5.39
N ILE A 151 -1.55 -2.51 -4.19
CA ILE A 151 -0.29 -1.83 -3.85
C ILE A 151 0.89 -2.31 -4.71
N THR A 152 0.97 -3.60 -5.01
CA THR A 152 2.02 -4.17 -5.86
C THR A 152 1.97 -3.67 -7.30
N LYS A 153 0.79 -3.28 -7.79
CA LYS A 153 0.62 -2.66 -9.12
C LYS A 153 0.78 -1.15 -9.08
N ALA A 154 0.43 -0.53 -7.94
CA ALA A 154 0.47 0.91 -7.75
C ALA A 154 1.89 1.45 -7.45
N ARG A 155 2.88 0.60 -7.27
CA ARG A 155 4.26 0.99 -6.99
C ARG A 155 5.22 0.46 -8.06
N ILE A 156 6.13 1.32 -8.50
CA ILE A 156 7.23 0.93 -9.38
C ILE A 156 8.05 -0.16 -8.67
N ASN A 157 8.45 -1.20 -9.39
CA ASN A 157 9.10 -2.41 -8.89
C ASN A 157 8.21 -3.33 -8.02
N GLY A 158 6.93 -3.04 -7.85
CA GLY A 158 5.94 -3.93 -7.27
C GLY A 158 6.38 -4.63 -5.98
N ALA A 159 6.38 -5.95 -6.00
CA ALA A 159 6.77 -6.78 -4.85
C ALA A 159 8.21 -6.52 -4.36
N ASN A 160 9.16 -6.21 -5.26
CA ASN A 160 10.53 -5.87 -4.86
C ASN A 160 10.58 -4.58 -4.02
N TYR A 161 9.78 -3.58 -4.42
CA TYR A 161 9.67 -2.35 -3.66
C TYR A 161 9.06 -2.59 -2.27
N LEU A 162 7.97 -3.34 -2.19
CA LEU A 162 7.33 -3.63 -0.90
C LEU A 162 8.26 -4.41 0.04
N HIS A 163 8.96 -5.42 -0.49
CA HIS A 163 9.96 -6.15 0.29
C HIS A 163 11.05 -5.21 0.82
N ALA A 164 11.64 -4.38 -0.06
CA ALA A 164 12.69 -3.46 0.33
C ALA A 164 12.19 -2.40 1.34
N LEU A 165 10.96 -1.91 1.17
CA LEU A 165 10.34 -0.97 2.09
C LEU A 165 10.15 -1.59 3.48
N LEU A 166 9.54 -2.77 3.55
CA LEU A 166 9.20 -3.41 4.82
C LEU A 166 10.44 -3.89 5.60
N THR A 167 11.52 -4.27 4.91
CA THR A 167 12.76 -4.76 5.51
C THR A 167 13.89 -3.71 5.56
N GLY A 168 13.65 -2.51 5.05
CA GLY A 168 14.69 -1.49 4.85
C GLY A 168 14.78 -0.40 5.91
N TYR A 169 14.02 -0.50 7.00
CA TYR A 169 14.11 0.44 8.11
C TYR A 169 15.47 0.37 8.79
N LYS A 170 16.01 1.51 9.13
CA LYS A 170 17.28 1.62 9.85
C LYS A 170 17.44 3.02 10.46
N ASP A 171 18.45 3.18 11.28
CA ASP A 171 18.81 4.48 11.84
C ASP A 171 19.17 5.48 10.73
N ALA A 172 18.74 6.73 10.90
CA ALA A 172 19.07 7.79 9.97
C ALA A 172 20.57 8.12 10.05
N PRO A 173 21.23 8.36 8.90
CA PRO A 173 22.62 8.85 8.89
C PRO A 173 22.75 10.15 9.69
N ALA A 174 23.91 10.38 10.31
CA ALA A 174 24.16 11.53 11.19
C ALA A 174 23.93 12.90 10.50
N ASN A 175 24.05 12.96 9.19
CA ASN A 175 23.82 14.16 8.39
C ASN A 175 22.39 14.25 7.81
N PHE A 176 21.52 13.28 8.09
CA PHE A 176 20.13 13.27 7.62
C PHE A 176 19.22 13.93 8.66
N LYS A 177 18.49 14.97 8.25
CA LYS A 177 17.52 15.64 9.12
C LYS A 177 16.18 14.92 9.04
N LEU A 178 15.92 14.02 9.99
CA LEU A 178 14.64 13.35 10.14
C LEU A 178 13.60 14.33 10.74
N SER A 179 12.40 14.37 10.15
CA SER A 179 11.29 15.14 10.71
C SER A 179 10.72 14.44 11.94
N ALA A 180 10.04 15.19 12.82
CA ALA A 180 9.37 14.60 13.97
C ALA A 180 8.37 13.53 13.53
N ASP A 181 8.25 12.47 14.32
CA ASP A 181 7.33 11.35 14.11
C ASP A 181 7.49 10.61 12.76
N MET A 182 8.66 10.78 12.11
CA MET A 182 9.00 10.07 10.88
C MET A 182 10.09 9.04 11.14
N HIS A 183 10.11 7.99 10.32
CA HIS A 183 11.08 6.90 10.39
C HIS A 183 11.94 6.90 9.13
N TYR A 184 13.24 6.64 9.29
CA TYR A 184 14.15 6.61 8.14
C TYR A 184 14.01 5.30 7.37
N ASN A 185 13.75 5.46 6.07
CA ASN A 185 13.72 4.33 5.15
C ASN A 185 14.23 4.77 3.77
N PRO A 186 15.41 4.31 3.35
CA PRO A 186 16.06 4.79 2.12
C PRO A 186 15.35 4.36 0.84
N TYR A 187 14.41 3.42 0.93
CA TYR A 187 13.59 2.98 -0.21
C TYR A 187 12.32 3.80 -0.41
N PHE A 188 11.94 4.61 0.59
CA PHE A 188 10.80 5.51 0.48
C PHE A 188 11.23 6.85 -0.14
N PRO A 189 10.42 7.47 -1.02
CA PRO A 189 10.73 8.80 -1.57
C PRO A 189 10.99 9.82 -0.47
N GLY A 190 12.15 10.51 -0.53
CA GLY A 190 12.58 11.42 0.51
C GLY A 190 13.18 10.73 1.75
N SER A 191 13.34 9.43 1.74
CA SER A 191 13.98 8.60 2.77
C SER A 191 13.38 8.71 4.17
N GLN A 192 12.16 9.24 4.33
CA GLN A 192 11.43 9.29 5.59
C GLN A 192 9.94 8.98 5.38
N ILE A 193 9.38 8.17 6.27
CA ILE A 193 8.02 7.65 6.18
C ILE A 193 7.34 7.72 7.55
N ALA A 194 6.06 8.05 7.58
CA ALA A 194 5.28 8.11 8.81
C ALA A 194 4.98 6.73 9.41
N MET A 195 4.94 5.67 8.58
CA MET A 195 4.74 4.30 9.05
C MET A 195 5.97 3.84 9.84
N ALA A 196 5.80 3.43 11.10
CA ALA A 196 6.85 2.76 11.86
C ALA A 196 7.20 1.40 11.22
N ALA A 197 8.38 0.85 11.54
CA ALA A 197 8.75 -0.50 11.07
C ALA A 197 7.70 -1.53 11.53
N PRO A 198 6.94 -2.12 10.61
CA PRO A 198 5.81 -2.97 11.01
C PRO A 198 6.21 -4.42 11.30
N LEU A 199 7.41 -4.82 10.89
CA LEU A 199 7.92 -6.18 11.07
C LEU A 199 8.98 -6.21 12.17
N SER A 200 8.81 -7.13 13.11
CA SER A 200 9.78 -7.43 14.15
C SER A 200 10.05 -8.93 14.17
N ASP A 201 11.19 -9.35 14.74
CA ASP A 201 11.45 -10.74 15.01
C ASP A 201 10.36 -11.27 15.98
N ASP A 202 9.84 -12.46 15.69
CA ASP A 202 8.76 -13.12 16.45
C ASP A 202 7.45 -12.32 16.54
N GLY A 203 7.24 -11.34 15.66
CA GLY A 203 6.04 -10.49 15.64
C GLY A 203 4.75 -11.21 15.21
N VAL A 204 4.86 -12.38 14.57
CA VAL A 204 3.73 -13.25 14.20
C VAL A 204 4.09 -14.70 14.51
N GLU A 205 3.26 -15.37 15.29
CA GLU A 205 3.42 -16.79 15.60
C GLU A 205 2.61 -17.61 14.60
N TYR A 206 3.31 -18.32 13.71
CA TYR A 206 2.65 -19.12 12.68
C TYR A 206 2.21 -20.49 13.24
N ASN A 207 0.98 -20.85 12.96
CA ASN A 207 0.39 -22.13 13.40
C ASN A 207 0.88 -23.35 12.60
N ASP A 208 1.58 -23.12 11.47
CA ASP A 208 2.19 -24.20 10.69
C ASP A 208 3.67 -24.35 11.11
N CYS A 209 4.06 -25.55 11.52
CA CYS A 209 5.43 -25.89 11.97
C CYS A 209 6.54 -25.69 10.91
N LEU A 210 6.34 -24.86 9.89
CA LEU A 210 7.24 -24.67 8.76
C LEU A 210 8.21 -23.48 8.91
N LEU A 211 8.30 -22.87 10.07
CA LEU A 211 9.19 -21.71 10.33
C LEU A 211 10.69 -22.00 10.19
N TYR A 212 11.09 -23.26 10.28
CA TYR A 212 12.51 -23.63 10.20
C TYR A 212 13.13 -23.58 8.80
N THR A 213 12.36 -23.27 7.75
CA THR A 213 12.86 -23.27 6.37
C THR A 213 12.78 -21.93 5.65
N SER A 214 12.18 -20.91 6.26
CA SER A 214 12.23 -19.55 5.71
C SER A 214 13.32 -18.76 6.44
N PRO A 215 14.40 -18.36 5.77
CA PRO A 215 15.36 -17.47 6.41
C PRO A 215 14.63 -16.17 6.75
N SER A 216 14.69 -15.77 8.02
CA SER A 216 14.35 -14.41 8.44
C SER A 216 15.02 -13.43 7.46
N PRO A 217 14.33 -12.44 6.92
CA PRO A 217 14.98 -11.41 6.13
C PRO A 217 15.97 -10.66 7.02
N ARG A 218 17.26 -10.95 6.86
CA ARG A 218 18.35 -10.15 7.42
C ARG A 218 18.71 -9.04 6.45
#